data_194a4ac2feb270147ea719916dc27974
#
_entry.id   194a4ac2feb270147ea719916dc27974
#
_cell.length_a   1.000
_cell.length_b   1.000
_cell.length_c   1.000
_cell.angle_alpha   90.00
_cell.angle_beta   90.00
_cell.angle_gamma   90.00
#
_symmetry.space_group_name_H-M   'P 1'
#
loop_
_entity.id
_entity.type
_entity.pdbx_description
1 polymer ?
#
loop_
_entity_poly.entity_id
_entity_poly.type
_entity_poly.pdbx_seq_one_letter_code
_entity_poly.pdbx_strand_id
1 'polypeptide(L)'
;RKRRLFYTRAGALYNMITAIVTAAGNGSRSGLKYNKLLFRLPNGKTVLESSITPFLFDERITEIIVTSSEENLSVFGEITKNMQKPVKLVVGGETRSKSVRAAVTAASGNIVLIHDGARPFLTQKSVYKCINDVLEFGTSVLSSPCVNTVGIVENGLIVSSGKKGKCEIQTPQCFYKDKLLSAFEKAEADDECPDESSLYCKYVGPVRITESDERNLKLTRPDDFPLLYPARVGNGYDLHVLIPGRKLILGGTEIPHDKGLLGHSDADALIHAIIDAMFSAAGLRDIGYYFSDKDPAYEGISSVILLEKATKMIREKGFVVYNLSAVIMAEKPKLNPFVPSMKKTVARVLGISEDNIGITCTTSEKVGFIGKEEGIAVSAICSLMAANAL
;
A
#
# COMPACT_ATOMS: atom_id res chain seq x y z
N ARG A 1 6.92 19.59 -38.68
CA ARG A 1 6.35 20.95 -38.56
C ARG A 1 6.94 21.61 -37.34
N LYS A 2 7.51 22.82 -37.55
CA LYS A 2 8.49 23.55 -36.74
C LYS A 2 8.03 23.79 -35.29
N ARG A 3 8.88 23.38 -34.32
CA ARG A 3 8.84 23.88 -32.96
C ARG A 3 9.08 25.40 -32.96
N ARG A 4 8.09 26.21 -32.62
CA ARG A 4 8.27 27.62 -32.29
C ARG A 4 8.68 27.71 -30.82
N LEU A 5 9.99 27.78 -30.58
CA LEU A 5 10.55 28.37 -29.37
C LEU A 5 10.30 29.88 -29.42
N PHE A 6 9.43 30.40 -28.58
CA PHE A 6 9.28 31.82 -28.38
C PHE A 6 10.42 32.33 -27.51
N TYR A 7 11.54 32.70 -28.14
CA TYR A 7 12.50 33.63 -27.57
C TYR A 7 12.14 35.04 -28.03
N THR A 8 11.54 35.85 -27.14
CA THR A 8 11.52 37.29 -27.35
C THR A 8 12.57 37.91 -26.40
N ARG A 9 13.55 38.59 -27.01
CA ARG A 9 14.48 39.49 -26.33
C ARG A 9 13.74 40.72 -25.83
N ALA A 10 13.10 40.64 -24.67
CA ALA A 10 12.74 41.79 -23.80
C ALA A 10 12.12 41.16 -22.55
N GLY A 11 12.86 41.18 -21.41
CA GLY A 11 12.41 40.85 -20.07
C GLY A 11 11.59 39.53 -20.00
N ALA A 12 12.27 38.37 -20.05
CA ALA A 12 11.60 37.10 -19.87
C ALA A 12 11.01 37.07 -18.45
N LEU A 13 9.72 37.36 -18.34
CA LEU A 13 8.92 36.89 -17.24
C LEU A 13 8.93 35.33 -17.37
N TYR A 14 9.93 34.70 -16.78
CA TYR A 14 9.90 33.26 -16.60
C TYR A 14 8.59 32.94 -15.90
N ASN A 15 7.74 32.13 -16.54
CA ASN A 15 6.58 31.55 -15.87
C ASN A 15 7.10 30.70 -14.71
N MET A 16 7.23 31.31 -13.52
CA MET A 16 7.59 30.59 -12.31
C MET A 16 6.37 29.78 -11.88
N ILE A 17 6.58 28.51 -11.68
CA ILE A 17 5.52 27.58 -11.32
C ILE A 17 5.71 27.14 -9.87
N THR A 18 4.66 27.27 -9.08
CA THR A 18 4.58 26.74 -7.73
C THR A 18 3.71 25.47 -7.72
N ALA A 19 4.26 24.35 -7.29
CA ALA A 19 3.46 23.16 -6.99
C ALA A 19 2.93 23.27 -5.54
N ILE A 20 1.62 23.05 -5.37
CA ILE A 20 0.95 23.08 -4.07
C ILE A 20 0.43 21.67 -3.77
N VAL A 21 0.92 21.02 -2.71
CA VAL A 21 0.45 19.72 -2.27
C VAL A 21 -0.44 19.89 -1.05
N THR A 22 -1.72 19.52 -1.19
CA THR A 22 -2.70 19.68 -0.10
C THR A 22 -2.59 18.54 0.90
N ALA A 23 -2.19 18.85 2.14
CA ALA A 23 -1.89 17.86 3.17
C ALA A 23 -2.43 18.24 4.57
N ALA A 24 -3.24 19.32 4.69
CA ALA A 24 -3.75 19.79 5.98
C ALA A 24 -4.92 18.95 6.55
N GLY A 25 -5.46 18.00 5.81
CA GLY A 25 -6.60 17.18 6.28
C GLY A 25 -6.18 16.08 7.24
N ASN A 26 -7.04 15.77 8.23
CA ASN A 26 -6.80 14.78 9.28
C ASN A 26 -6.86 13.31 8.81
N GLY A 27 -7.29 13.07 7.56
CA GLY A 27 -7.32 11.71 7.00
C GLY A 27 -8.32 10.73 7.66
N SER A 28 -9.31 11.20 8.42
CA SER A 28 -10.26 10.40 9.23
C SER A 28 -10.95 9.25 8.49
N ARG A 29 -11.21 9.41 7.19
CA ARG A 29 -11.85 8.38 6.34
C ARG A 29 -10.97 7.19 6.00
N SER A 30 -9.68 7.22 6.33
CA SER A 30 -8.73 6.14 6.01
C SER A 30 -8.78 4.95 6.96
N GLY A 31 -9.46 5.09 8.11
CA GLY A 31 -9.46 4.08 9.16
C GLY A 31 -8.14 3.93 9.92
N LEU A 32 -7.08 4.63 9.51
CA LEU A 32 -5.79 4.59 10.20
C LEU A 32 -5.82 5.40 11.50
N LYS A 33 -5.09 4.92 12.52
CA LYS A 33 -4.94 5.60 13.83
C LYS A 33 -4.01 6.83 13.78
N TYR A 34 -3.44 7.13 12.61
CA TYR A 34 -2.52 8.25 12.36
C TYR A 34 -2.80 8.87 10.99
N ASN A 35 -2.18 10.01 10.70
CA ASN A 35 -2.37 10.68 9.42
C ASN A 35 -1.91 9.78 8.26
N LYS A 36 -2.84 9.47 7.34
CA LYS A 36 -2.61 8.59 6.18
C LYS A 36 -1.45 9.02 5.27
N LEU A 37 -1.08 10.30 5.28
CA LEU A 37 0.04 10.82 4.51
C LEU A 37 1.40 10.33 5.02
N LEU A 38 1.45 9.85 6.28
CA LEU A 38 2.61 9.23 6.91
C LEU A 38 2.70 7.72 6.62
N PHE A 39 1.67 7.14 6.03
CA PHE A 39 1.67 5.73 5.66
C PHE A 39 2.83 5.43 4.70
N ARG A 40 3.61 4.38 4.99
CA ARG A 40 4.76 3.99 4.17
C ARG A 40 4.33 3.05 3.05
N LEU A 41 4.67 3.44 1.83
CA LEU A 41 4.50 2.64 0.64
C LEU A 41 5.58 1.54 0.54
N PRO A 42 5.40 0.51 -0.31
CA PRO A 42 6.38 -0.57 -0.47
C PRO A 42 7.79 -0.11 -0.87
N ASN A 43 7.92 1.05 -1.50
CA ASN A 43 9.20 1.67 -1.85
C ASN A 43 9.90 2.38 -0.67
N GLY A 44 9.34 2.28 0.54
CA GLY A 44 9.87 2.89 1.77
C GLY A 44 9.52 4.36 1.97
N LYS A 45 9.00 5.06 0.96
CA LYS A 45 8.57 6.46 1.06
C LYS A 45 7.19 6.57 1.69
N THR A 46 6.94 7.69 2.36
CA THR A 46 5.58 8.02 2.80
C THR A 46 4.68 8.39 1.61
N VAL A 47 3.36 8.36 1.81
CA VAL A 47 2.38 8.85 0.83
C VAL A 47 2.68 10.31 0.46
N LEU A 48 3.01 11.15 1.45
CA LEU A 48 3.35 12.56 1.22
C LEU A 48 4.60 12.70 0.35
N GLU A 49 5.71 12.01 0.69
CA GLU A 49 6.94 12.03 -0.11
C GLU A 49 6.69 11.63 -1.56
N SER A 50 5.90 10.57 -1.75
CA SER A 50 5.57 10.06 -3.09
C SER A 50 4.72 11.04 -3.88
N SER A 51 3.79 11.75 -3.23
CA SER A 51 2.95 12.77 -3.87
C SER A 51 3.74 14.04 -4.25
N ILE A 52 4.82 14.36 -3.53
CA ILE A 52 5.70 15.48 -3.82
C ILE A 52 6.73 15.14 -4.92
N THR A 53 7.23 13.89 -4.91
CA THR A 53 8.36 13.45 -5.76
C THR A 53 8.24 13.86 -7.24
N PRO A 54 7.09 13.73 -7.95
CA PRO A 54 7.00 14.09 -9.38
C PRO A 54 7.31 15.56 -9.70
N PHE A 55 7.09 16.46 -8.74
CA PHE A 55 7.33 17.89 -8.92
C PHE A 55 8.81 18.29 -8.80
N LEU A 56 9.64 17.42 -8.20
CA LEU A 56 11.06 17.69 -8.01
C LEU A 56 11.85 17.69 -9.33
N PHE A 57 11.37 17.00 -10.34
CA PHE A 57 12.11 16.72 -11.59
C PHE A 57 11.81 17.66 -12.76
N ASP A 58 10.79 18.52 -12.68
CA ASP A 58 10.51 19.51 -13.74
C ASP A 58 11.15 20.84 -13.37
N GLU A 59 12.11 21.31 -14.15
CA GLU A 59 12.87 22.54 -13.88
C GLU A 59 12.01 23.81 -13.88
N ARG A 60 10.85 23.79 -14.54
CA ARG A 60 9.90 24.90 -14.56
C ARG A 60 9.22 25.13 -13.21
N ILE A 61 9.16 24.08 -12.36
CA ILE A 61 8.67 24.17 -10.98
C ILE A 61 9.81 24.69 -10.10
N THR A 62 9.68 25.93 -9.65
CA THR A 62 10.71 26.62 -8.85
C THR A 62 10.45 26.58 -7.35
N GLU A 63 9.23 26.28 -6.93
CA GLU A 63 8.79 26.27 -5.55
C GLU A 63 7.80 25.14 -5.32
N ILE A 64 7.86 24.53 -4.15
CA ILE A 64 6.86 23.55 -3.68
C ILE A 64 6.29 24.07 -2.36
N ILE A 65 4.97 24.12 -2.24
CA ILE A 65 4.26 24.42 -0.99
C ILE A 65 3.49 23.18 -0.56
N VAL A 66 3.59 22.83 0.71
CA VAL A 66 2.79 21.77 1.32
C VAL A 66 1.90 22.40 2.38
N THR A 67 0.58 22.23 2.28
CA THR A 67 -0.30 22.64 3.37
C THR A 67 -0.27 21.62 4.49
N SER A 68 -0.29 22.06 5.75
CA SER A 68 -0.23 21.17 6.91
C SER A 68 -1.22 21.63 7.99
N SER A 69 -1.71 20.70 8.81
CA SER A 69 -2.24 21.06 10.13
C SER A 69 -1.10 21.46 11.04
N GLU A 70 -1.38 22.22 12.10
CA GLU A 70 -0.38 22.60 13.10
C GLU A 70 0.31 21.39 13.72
N GLU A 71 -0.44 20.32 14.01
CA GLU A 71 0.06 19.06 14.58
C GLU A 71 1.10 18.36 13.69
N ASN A 72 0.96 18.46 12.38
CA ASN A 72 1.82 17.76 11.43
C ASN A 72 2.99 18.60 10.90
N LEU A 73 3.10 19.89 11.26
CA LEU A 73 4.16 20.78 10.77
C LEU A 73 5.56 20.22 11.01
N SER A 74 5.83 19.75 12.21
CA SER A 74 7.16 19.22 12.58
C SER A 74 7.51 17.98 11.76
N VAL A 75 6.60 17.00 11.69
CA VAL A 75 6.86 15.75 10.98
C VAL A 75 6.95 15.95 9.46
N PHE A 76 6.13 16.83 8.88
CA PHE A 76 6.22 17.16 7.45
C PHE A 76 7.49 17.97 7.14
N GLY A 77 7.95 18.82 8.08
CA GLY A 77 9.23 19.51 8.00
C GLY A 77 10.40 18.52 7.91
N GLU A 78 10.42 17.52 8.78
CA GLU A 78 11.45 16.47 8.75
C GLU A 78 11.42 15.65 7.44
N ILE A 79 10.23 15.33 6.93
CA ILE A 79 10.07 14.61 5.66
C ILE A 79 10.61 15.42 4.48
N THR A 80 10.41 16.73 4.48
CA THR A 80 10.67 17.59 3.30
C THR A 80 12.02 18.29 3.32
N LYS A 81 12.73 18.34 4.47
CA LYS A 81 13.97 19.11 4.65
C LYS A 81 15.10 18.76 3.69
N ASN A 82 15.20 17.50 3.27
CA ASN A 82 16.26 16.99 2.41
C ASN A 82 15.84 16.82 0.95
N MET A 83 14.69 17.38 0.54
CA MET A 83 14.26 17.32 -0.85
C MET A 83 15.10 18.21 -1.75
N GLN A 84 15.25 17.84 -3.02
CA GLN A 84 16.10 18.54 -4.00
C GLN A 84 15.66 19.99 -4.29
N LYS A 85 14.40 20.32 -4.01
CA LYS A 85 13.85 21.67 -4.14
C LYS A 85 13.36 22.17 -2.80
N PRO A 86 13.41 23.49 -2.55
CA PRO A 86 12.85 24.08 -1.34
C PRO A 86 11.37 23.77 -1.20
N VAL A 87 10.95 23.24 -0.04
CA VAL A 87 9.57 23.01 0.31
C VAL A 87 9.17 23.94 1.43
N LYS A 88 8.15 24.78 1.16
CA LYS A 88 7.57 25.70 2.15
C LYS A 88 6.33 25.05 2.77
N LEU A 89 6.25 25.00 4.09
CA LEU A 89 5.07 24.58 4.80
C LEU A 89 4.15 25.76 5.05
N VAL A 90 2.85 25.57 4.81
CA VAL A 90 1.81 26.60 5.05
C VAL A 90 0.72 25.95 5.91
N VAL A 91 0.37 26.57 7.03
CA VAL A 91 -0.74 26.11 7.86
C VAL A 91 -2.04 26.22 7.07
N GLY A 92 -2.78 25.12 7.00
CA GLY A 92 -4.08 25.08 6.33
C GLY A 92 -5.19 25.75 7.16
N GLY A 93 -6.28 26.07 6.51
CA GLY A 93 -7.48 26.54 7.17
C GLY A 93 -8.43 25.40 7.54
N GLU A 94 -9.59 25.75 8.12
CA GLU A 94 -10.63 24.82 8.57
C GLU A 94 -11.20 23.93 7.45
N THR A 95 -11.14 24.41 6.20
CA THR A 95 -11.63 23.69 5.03
C THR A 95 -10.52 23.49 4.00
N ARG A 96 -10.74 22.53 3.06
CA ARG A 96 -9.81 22.31 1.95
C ARG A 96 -9.65 23.59 1.12
N SER A 97 -10.74 24.27 0.81
CA SER A 97 -10.73 25.52 0.02
C SER A 97 -9.92 26.63 0.73
N LYS A 98 -10.12 26.85 2.05
CA LYS A 98 -9.33 27.81 2.83
C LYS A 98 -7.85 27.45 2.84
N SER A 99 -7.51 26.16 2.97
CA SER A 99 -6.12 25.68 2.93
C SER A 99 -5.45 25.94 1.57
N VAL A 100 -6.16 25.67 0.48
CA VAL A 100 -5.65 25.95 -0.88
C VAL A 100 -5.51 27.46 -1.12
N ARG A 101 -6.50 28.27 -0.73
CA ARG A 101 -6.43 29.73 -0.86
C ARG A 101 -5.20 30.29 -0.14
N ALA A 102 -4.93 29.84 1.08
CA ALA A 102 -3.75 30.26 1.84
C ALA A 102 -2.45 29.90 1.11
N ALA A 103 -2.34 28.66 0.57
CA ALA A 103 -1.18 28.22 -0.17
C ALA A 103 -1.01 28.97 -1.51
N VAL A 104 -2.09 29.22 -2.26
CA VAL A 104 -2.06 29.99 -3.51
C VAL A 104 -1.63 31.43 -3.22
N THR A 105 -2.11 32.05 -2.15
CA THR A 105 -1.70 33.40 -1.74
C THR A 105 -0.20 33.44 -1.43
N ALA A 106 0.31 32.43 -0.74
CA ALA A 106 1.72 32.31 -0.34
C ALA A 106 2.68 31.90 -1.46
N ALA A 107 2.16 31.44 -2.61
CA ALA A 107 2.94 31.02 -3.77
C ALA A 107 3.65 32.20 -4.44
N SER A 108 4.93 32.00 -4.81
CA SER A 108 5.71 33.01 -5.55
C SER A 108 5.50 32.92 -7.06
N GLY A 109 5.12 31.76 -7.57
CA GLY A 109 4.89 31.54 -8.99
C GLY A 109 3.61 32.21 -9.52
N ASN A 110 3.63 32.59 -10.80
CA ASN A 110 2.46 33.12 -11.51
C ASN A 110 1.53 32.00 -12.03
N ILE A 111 1.99 30.75 -12.00
CA ILE A 111 1.21 29.55 -12.26
C ILE A 111 1.26 28.66 -11.01
N VAL A 112 0.13 28.09 -10.62
CA VAL A 112 0.00 27.15 -9.51
C VAL A 112 -0.52 25.80 -10.00
N LEU A 113 0.10 24.71 -9.53
CA LEU A 113 -0.32 23.33 -9.72
C LEU A 113 -0.79 22.78 -8.39
N ILE A 114 -2.07 22.55 -8.21
CA ILE A 114 -2.66 22.07 -6.95
C ILE A 114 -2.86 20.57 -7.03
N HIS A 115 -2.25 19.84 -6.10
CA HIS A 115 -2.26 18.37 -6.06
C HIS A 115 -2.68 17.84 -4.69
N ASP A 116 -3.50 16.80 -4.70
CA ASP A 116 -3.88 16.11 -3.47
C ASP A 116 -2.70 15.30 -2.91
N GLY A 117 -2.24 15.58 -1.68
CA GLY A 117 -1.17 14.83 -1.00
C GLY A 117 -1.49 13.35 -0.76
N ALA A 118 -2.74 12.94 -0.98
CA ALA A 118 -3.19 11.55 -0.91
C ALA A 118 -3.17 10.81 -2.26
N ARG A 119 -2.53 11.36 -3.31
CA ARG A 119 -2.36 10.72 -4.62
C ARG A 119 -0.88 10.43 -4.91
N PRO A 120 -0.30 9.38 -4.30
CA PRO A 120 1.13 9.11 -4.40
C PRO A 120 1.58 8.52 -5.75
N PHE A 121 0.67 8.27 -6.68
CA PHE A 121 0.96 7.61 -7.97
C PHE A 121 0.97 8.57 -9.16
N LEU A 122 1.00 9.88 -8.91
CA LEU A 122 1.19 10.88 -9.95
C LEU A 122 2.51 10.61 -10.68
N THR A 123 2.51 10.69 -12.01
CA THR A 123 3.70 10.49 -12.84
C THR A 123 4.30 11.81 -13.29
N GLN A 124 5.61 11.84 -13.53
CA GLN A 124 6.29 12.99 -14.13
C GLN A 124 5.70 13.35 -15.50
N LYS A 125 5.28 12.35 -16.28
CA LYS A 125 4.63 12.53 -17.57
C LYS A 125 3.33 13.32 -17.44
N SER A 126 2.53 13.02 -16.43
CA SER A 126 1.28 13.76 -16.15
C SER A 126 1.56 15.21 -15.73
N VAL A 127 2.56 15.44 -14.87
CA VAL A 127 3.01 16.79 -14.50
C VAL A 127 3.45 17.57 -15.73
N TYR A 128 4.28 16.97 -16.57
CA TYR A 128 4.77 17.61 -17.80
C TYR A 128 3.63 18.00 -18.76
N LYS A 129 2.64 17.10 -18.95
CA LYS A 129 1.45 17.38 -19.75
C LYS A 129 0.65 18.55 -19.19
N CYS A 130 0.37 18.53 -17.87
CA CYS A 130 -0.40 19.61 -17.21
C CYS A 130 0.29 20.97 -17.35
N ILE A 131 1.62 21.03 -17.21
CA ILE A 131 2.38 22.27 -17.39
C ILE A 131 2.28 22.77 -18.84
N ASN A 132 2.40 21.88 -19.83
CA ASN A 132 2.28 22.27 -21.23
C ASN A 132 0.86 22.81 -21.53
N ASP A 133 -0.16 22.12 -21.04
CA ASP A 133 -1.55 22.51 -21.29
C ASP A 133 -1.90 23.85 -20.61
N VAL A 134 -1.44 24.11 -19.36
CA VAL A 134 -1.69 25.41 -18.72
C VAL A 134 -0.96 26.54 -19.44
N LEU A 135 0.22 26.31 -19.97
CA LEU A 135 0.96 27.30 -20.75
C LEU A 135 0.33 27.59 -22.10
N GLU A 136 -0.33 26.61 -22.71
CA GLU A 136 -0.97 26.75 -24.03
C GLU A 136 -2.41 27.26 -23.93
N PHE A 137 -3.19 26.74 -22.96
CA PHE A 137 -4.64 26.98 -22.87
C PHE A 137 -5.05 27.84 -21.67
N GLY A 138 -4.12 28.18 -20.78
CA GLY A 138 -4.40 28.99 -19.59
C GLY A 138 -4.89 28.18 -18.38
N THR A 139 -5.32 26.96 -18.57
CA THR A 139 -5.75 26.02 -17.51
C THR A 139 -5.38 24.59 -17.89
N SER A 140 -5.30 23.71 -16.88
CA SER A 140 -5.15 22.26 -17.08
C SER A 140 -5.70 21.52 -15.86
N VAL A 141 -6.55 20.54 -16.09
CA VAL A 141 -7.11 19.67 -15.03
C VAL A 141 -6.90 18.24 -15.42
N LEU A 142 -6.11 17.52 -14.62
CA LEU A 142 -5.89 16.11 -14.83
C LEU A 142 -7.21 15.35 -14.63
N SER A 143 -7.61 14.51 -15.58
CA SER A 143 -8.87 13.77 -15.54
C SER A 143 -8.76 12.43 -16.25
N SER A 144 -9.59 11.49 -15.87
CA SER A 144 -9.77 10.22 -16.57
C SER A 144 -11.21 10.04 -17.07
N PRO A 145 -11.44 9.23 -18.11
CA PRO A 145 -12.78 8.91 -18.55
C PRO A 145 -13.57 8.22 -17.43
N CYS A 146 -14.86 8.54 -17.26
CA CYS A 146 -15.73 7.79 -16.38
C CYS A 146 -15.89 6.36 -16.86
N VAL A 147 -15.38 5.39 -16.09
CA VAL A 147 -15.53 3.96 -16.36
C VAL A 147 -16.94 3.49 -15.99
N ASN A 148 -17.42 3.89 -14.84
CA ASN A 148 -18.74 3.52 -14.33
C ASN A 148 -19.82 4.51 -14.78
N THR A 149 -21.07 4.01 -14.85
CA THR A 149 -22.24 4.90 -15.01
C THR A 149 -22.44 5.67 -13.72
N VAL A 150 -22.54 7.00 -13.83
CA VAL A 150 -22.80 7.90 -12.69
C VAL A 150 -24.28 8.24 -12.65
N GLY A 151 -24.91 8.06 -11.48
CA GLY A 151 -26.29 8.43 -11.24
C GLY A 151 -26.40 9.74 -10.47
N ILE A 152 -27.44 10.53 -10.77
CA ILE A 152 -27.90 11.64 -9.94
C ILE A 152 -28.97 11.09 -9.00
N VAL A 153 -28.79 11.31 -7.70
CA VAL A 153 -29.69 10.77 -6.67
C VAL A 153 -30.41 11.92 -5.99
N GLU A 154 -31.75 11.88 -5.98
CA GLU A 154 -32.61 12.79 -5.23
C GLU A 154 -33.57 11.97 -4.36
N ASN A 155 -33.67 12.29 -3.07
CA ASN A 155 -34.54 11.60 -2.10
C ASN A 155 -34.38 10.06 -2.11
N GLY A 156 -33.16 9.56 -2.32
CA GLY A 156 -32.87 8.11 -2.37
C GLY A 156 -33.21 7.42 -3.69
N LEU A 157 -33.65 8.16 -4.71
CA LEU A 157 -34.00 7.65 -6.04
C LEU A 157 -32.98 8.12 -7.08
N ILE A 158 -32.62 7.25 -8.04
CA ILE A 158 -31.82 7.65 -9.20
C ILE A 158 -32.76 8.34 -10.20
N VAL A 159 -32.59 9.68 -10.33
CA VAL A 159 -33.41 10.51 -11.24
C VAL A 159 -32.77 10.67 -12.63
N SER A 160 -31.48 10.43 -12.76
CA SER A 160 -30.75 10.45 -14.03
C SER A 160 -29.48 9.63 -13.93
N SER A 161 -29.03 9.02 -15.03
CA SER A 161 -27.77 8.31 -15.07
C SER A 161 -27.13 8.37 -16.47
N GLY A 162 -25.79 8.22 -16.51
CA GLY A 162 -25.03 8.16 -17.76
C GLY A 162 -23.55 8.42 -17.55
N LYS A 163 -22.73 8.15 -18.58
CA LYS A 163 -21.29 8.42 -18.57
C LYS A 163 -20.81 9.30 -19.74
N LYS A 164 -21.63 9.42 -20.78
CA LYS A 164 -21.26 10.25 -21.95
C LYS A 164 -21.04 11.70 -21.55
N GLY A 165 -19.89 12.29 -21.94
CA GLY A 165 -19.53 13.67 -21.62
C GLY A 165 -19.13 13.90 -20.15
N LYS A 166 -18.93 12.83 -19.36
CA LYS A 166 -18.47 12.89 -17.98
C LYS A 166 -17.05 12.36 -17.86
N CYS A 167 -16.26 12.97 -16.97
CA CYS A 167 -14.92 12.51 -16.60
C CYS A 167 -14.77 12.52 -15.08
N GLU A 168 -13.83 11.73 -14.57
CA GLU A 168 -13.41 11.79 -13.18
C GLU A 168 -12.33 12.87 -13.06
N ILE A 169 -12.59 13.90 -12.26
CA ILE A 169 -11.64 14.98 -12.01
C ILE A 169 -10.59 14.48 -11.03
N GLN A 170 -9.34 14.68 -11.40
CA GLN A 170 -8.17 14.34 -10.61
C GLN A 170 -7.32 15.59 -10.34
N THR A 171 -6.11 15.38 -9.85
CA THR A 171 -5.10 16.43 -9.66
C THR A 171 -3.75 15.96 -10.23
N PRO A 172 -2.89 16.88 -10.73
CA PRO A 172 -2.89 18.34 -10.52
C PRO A 172 -3.98 19.08 -11.26
N GLN A 173 -4.41 20.20 -10.66
CA GLN A 173 -5.24 21.23 -11.29
C GLN A 173 -4.41 22.51 -11.40
N CYS A 174 -4.26 23.03 -12.60
CA CYS A 174 -3.26 24.04 -12.93
C CYS A 174 -3.94 25.30 -13.46
N PHE A 175 -3.56 26.44 -12.90
CA PHE A 175 -4.15 27.75 -13.23
C PHE A 175 -3.12 28.87 -13.16
N TYR A 176 -3.37 29.95 -13.86
CA TYR A 176 -2.73 31.23 -13.53
C TYR A 176 -3.21 31.71 -12.17
N LYS A 177 -2.28 32.06 -11.30
CA LYS A 177 -2.50 32.42 -9.88
C LYS A 177 -3.53 33.53 -9.72
N ASP A 178 -3.39 34.62 -10.51
CA ASP A 178 -4.27 35.78 -10.48
C ASP A 178 -5.72 35.44 -10.81
N LYS A 179 -5.92 34.57 -11.80
CA LYS A 179 -7.27 34.12 -12.21
C LYS A 179 -7.92 33.26 -11.14
N LEU A 180 -7.14 32.33 -10.51
CA LEU A 180 -7.66 31.50 -9.44
C LEU A 180 -7.96 32.32 -8.18
N LEU A 181 -7.11 33.31 -7.83
CA LEU A 181 -7.39 34.22 -6.71
C LEU A 181 -8.66 35.03 -6.95
N SER A 182 -8.87 35.55 -8.17
CA SER A 182 -10.12 36.24 -8.54
C SER A 182 -11.35 35.34 -8.38
N ALA A 183 -11.24 34.03 -8.64
CA ALA A 183 -12.33 33.08 -8.38
C ALA A 183 -12.62 32.97 -6.88
N PHE A 184 -11.57 32.84 -6.04
CA PHE A 184 -11.73 32.82 -4.58
C PHE A 184 -12.32 34.09 -3.99
N GLU A 185 -12.07 35.27 -4.60
CA GLU A 185 -12.62 36.53 -4.16
C GLU A 185 -14.11 36.65 -4.46
N LYS A 186 -14.56 36.02 -5.55
CA LYS A 186 -15.97 36.06 -5.98
C LYS A 186 -16.81 34.96 -5.29
N ALA A 187 -16.15 33.95 -4.71
CA ALA A 187 -16.85 32.83 -4.05
C ALA A 187 -17.63 33.31 -2.82
N GLU A 188 -18.89 32.92 -2.74
CA GLU A 188 -19.74 33.16 -1.59
C GLU A 188 -19.44 32.15 -0.48
N ALA A 189 -19.83 32.44 0.77
CA ALA A 189 -19.50 31.58 1.93
C ALA A 189 -20.09 30.17 1.83
N ASP A 190 -21.25 30.04 1.18
CA ASP A 190 -22.01 28.79 1.02
C ASP A 190 -21.75 28.07 -0.32
N ASP A 191 -20.73 28.50 -1.08
CA ASP A 191 -20.40 27.87 -2.35
C ASP A 191 -19.85 26.47 -2.19
N GLU A 192 -20.62 25.49 -2.61
CA GLU A 192 -20.20 24.09 -2.71
C GLU A 192 -19.29 23.88 -3.93
N CYS A 193 -18.03 24.31 -3.82
CA CYS A 193 -17.00 24.01 -4.81
C CYS A 193 -16.06 22.93 -4.26
N PRO A 194 -16.21 21.66 -4.67
CA PRO A 194 -15.44 20.54 -4.12
C PRO A 194 -13.94 20.61 -4.45
N ASP A 195 -13.59 21.34 -5.52
CA ASP A 195 -12.21 21.53 -5.98
C ASP A 195 -12.03 22.85 -6.72
N GLU A 196 -10.79 23.15 -7.15
CA GLU A 196 -10.44 24.39 -7.81
C GLU A 196 -10.99 24.49 -9.23
N SER A 197 -11.18 23.34 -9.90
CA SER A 197 -11.77 23.34 -11.24
C SER A 197 -13.24 23.74 -11.21
N SER A 198 -14.00 23.27 -10.24
CA SER A 198 -15.40 23.65 -10.01
C SER A 198 -15.52 25.15 -9.72
N LEU A 199 -14.66 25.66 -8.84
CA LEU A 199 -14.59 27.06 -8.50
C LEU A 199 -14.25 27.93 -9.73
N TYR A 200 -13.25 27.53 -10.51
CA TYR A 200 -12.81 28.24 -11.70
C TYR A 200 -13.91 28.25 -12.78
N CYS A 201 -14.55 27.09 -13.01
CA CYS A 201 -15.67 27.00 -13.96
C CYS A 201 -16.83 27.92 -13.60
N LYS A 202 -17.14 28.07 -12.32
CA LYS A 202 -18.26 28.92 -11.85
C LYS A 202 -17.96 30.41 -12.02
N TYR A 203 -16.74 30.88 -11.75
CA TYR A 203 -16.43 32.29 -11.61
C TYR A 203 -15.53 32.89 -12.71
N VAL A 204 -14.84 32.05 -13.49
CA VAL A 204 -13.89 32.50 -14.52
C VAL A 204 -14.24 31.94 -15.88
N GLY A 205 -14.42 30.60 -16.00
CA GLY A 205 -14.76 30.00 -17.29
C GLY A 205 -14.32 28.52 -17.37
N PRO A 206 -14.54 27.89 -18.52
CA PRO A 206 -14.24 26.47 -18.70
C PRO A 206 -12.74 26.15 -18.53
N VAL A 207 -12.44 24.92 -18.11
CA VAL A 207 -11.07 24.45 -17.91
C VAL A 207 -10.67 23.39 -18.94
N ARG A 208 -9.39 23.38 -19.32
CA ARG A 208 -8.82 22.38 -20.22
C ARG A 208 -8.66 21.04 -19.48
N ILE A 209 -9.12 19.95 -20.09
CA ILE A 209 -8.88 18.59 -19.63
C ILE A 209 -7.51 18.11 -20.12
N THR A 210 -6.70 17.58 -19.23
CA THR A 210 -5.47 16.83 -19.50
C THR A 210 -5.70 15.37 -19.15
N GLU A 211 -5.38 14.45 -20.06
CA GLU A 211 -5.57 13.03 -19.87
C GLU A 211 -4.65 12.45 -18.77
N SER A 212 -5.25 11.82 -17.79
CA SER A 212 -4.59 11.17 -16.64
C SER A 212 -4.07 9.77 -16.97
N ASP A 213 -3.04 9.35 -16.24
CA ASP A 213 -2.71 7.94 -16.07
C ASP A 213 -3.74 7.33 -15.10
N GLU A 214 -4.34 6.18 -15.43
CA GLU A 214 -5.35 5.49 -14.61
C GLU A 214 -4.86 5.13 -13.20
N ARG A 215 -3.52 5.03 -13.02
CA ARG A 215 -2.90 4.73 -11.73
C ARG A 215 -2.85 5.89 -10.75
N ASN A 216 -3.31 7.09 -11.09
CA ASN A 216 -3.32 8.25 -10.19
C ASN A 216 -4.44 8.16 -9.14
N LEU A 217 -4.46 7.05 -8.38
CA LEU A 217 -5.45 6.75 -7.35
C LEU A 217 -5.32 7.69 -6.15
N LYS A 218 -6.47 8.11 -5.58
CA LYS A 218 -6.52 8.84 -4.31
C LYS A 218 -6.75 7.87 -3.15
N LEU A 219 -5.80 7.74 -2.25
CA LEU A 219 -5.92 6.95 -1.04
C LEU A 219 -6.88 7.63 -0.06
N THR A 220 -8.08 7.07 0.10
CA THR A 220 -9.16 7.71 0.86
C THR A 220 -9.77 6.77 1.89
N ARG A 221 -10.04 5.51 1.52
CA ARG A 221 -10.73 4.50 2.33
C ARG A 221 -9.73 3.46 2.84
N PRO A 222 -10.08 2.70 3.90
CA PRO A 222 -9.24 1.60 4.39
C PRO A 222 -8.86 0.61 3.29
N ASP A 223 -9.77 0.28 2.40
CA ASP A 223 -9.59 -0.70 1.32
C ASP A 223 -8.61 -0.25 0.22
N ASP A 224 -8.24 1.04 0.18
CA ASP A 224 -7.26 1.55 -0.79
C ASP A 224 -5.83 1.11 -0.45
N PHE A 225 -5.53 0.85 0.82
CA PHE A 225 -4.16 0.58 1.30
C PHE A 225 -3.69 -0.86 1.09
N PRO A 226 -4.53 -1.91 1.23
CA PRO A 226 -4.17 -3.29 0.92
C PRO A 226 -3.67 -3.49 -0.50
N LEU A 227 -4.29 -2.80 -1.46
CA LEU A 227 -3.94 -2.88 -2.88
C LEU A 227 -2.50 -2.41 -3.18
N LEU A 228 -1.84 -1.74 -2.22
CA LEU A 228 -0.49 -1.18 -2.38
C LEU A 228 0.62 -2.17 -2.04
N TYR A 229 0.32 -3.24 -1.32
CA TYR A 229 1.32 -4.21 -0.92
C TYR A 229 1.30 -5.43 -1.84
N PRO A 230 2.36 -5.69 -2.59
CA PRO A 230 2.52 -6.97 -3.24
C PRO A 230 2.55 -8.05 -2.16
N ALA A 231 1.89 -9.17 -2.42
CA ALA A 231 1.99 -10.33 -1.55
C ALA A 231 3.47 -10.71 -1.36
N ARG A 232 3.89 -10.86 -0.11
CA ARG A 232 5.23 -11.37 0.20
C ARG A 232 5.15 -12.88 0.26
N VAL A 233 6.08 -13.55 -0.39
CA VAL A 233 6.10 -15.01 -0.46
C VAL A 233 7.39 -15.52 0.17
N GLY A 234 7.29 -16.55 0.99
CA GLY A 234 8.42 -17.26 1.58
C GLY A 234 8.28 -18.76 1.43
N ASN A 235 9.40 -19.43 1.43
CA ASN A 235 9.52 -20.88 1.38
C ASN A 235 10.16 -21.36 2.67
N GLY A 236 9.68 -22.52 3.18
CA GLY A 236 10.27 -23.25 4.28
C GLY A 236 10.40 -24.73 3.91
N TYR A 237 11.41 -25.36 4.43
CA TYR A 237 11.67 -26.79 4.26
C TYR A 237 12.19 -27.35 5.56
N ASP A 238 11.65 -28.50 5.98
CA ASP A 238 12.12 -29.22 7.14
C ASP A 238 12.14 -30.72 6.89
N LEU A 239 13.06 -31.42 7.56
CA LEU A 239 13.28 -32.84 7.43
C LEU A 239 13.68 -33.44 8.80
N HIS A 240 12.97 -34.47 9.20
CA HIS A 240 13.29 -35.23 10.43
C HIS A 240 13.37 -36.70 10.15
N VAL A 241 14.31 -37.37 10.88
CA VAL A 241 14.51 -38.84 10.83
C VAL A 241 13.40 -39.55 11.61
N LEU A 242 12.89 -40.66 11.10
CA LEU A 242 11.93 -41.54 11.77
C LEU A 242 12.63 -42.53 12.67
N ILE A 243 12.29 -42.53 13.96
CA ILE A 243 12.84 -43.47 14.95
C ILE A 243 11.72 -44.18 15.72
N PRO A 244 11.95 -45.44 16.17
CA PRO A 244 10.98 -46.12 17.02
C PRO A 244 10.81 -45.46 18.39
N GLY A 245 9.65 -45.67 19.01
CA GLY A 245 9.40 -45.28 20.41
C GLY A 245 9.06 -43.80 20.64
N ARG A 246 8.96 -43.01 19.59
CA ARG A 246 8.42 -41.61 19.64
C ARG A 246 7.03 -41.54 19.01
N LYS A 247 6.21 -40.63 19.49
CA LYS A 247 4.94 -40.26 18.83
C LYS A 247 5.23 -39.55 17.54
N LEU A 248 4.45 -39.84 16.50
CA LEU A 248 4.45 -39.05 15.26
C LEU A 248 3.47 -37.92 15.40
N ILE A 249 3.95 -36.67 15.34
CA ILE A 249 3.13 -35.46 15.40
C ILE A 249 3.39 -34.64 14.13
N LEU A 250 2.31 -34.26 13.40
CA LEU A 250 2.37 -33.37 12.24
C LEU A 250 1.17 -32.42 12.27
N GLY A 251 1.46 -31.13 12.13
CA GLY A 251 0.43 -30.08 12.20
C GLY A 251 -0.28 -30.03 13.54
N GLY A 252 0.41 -30.38 14.64
CA GLY A 252 -0.15 -30.49 15.99
C GLY A 252 -1.10 -31.68 16.16
N THR A 253 -1.13 -32.62 15.21
CA THR A 253 -1.98 -33.83 15.25
C THR A 253 -1.14 -35.03 15.48
N GLU A 254 -1.47 -35.83 16.53
CA GLU A 254 -0.83 -37.13 16.79
C GLU A 254 -1.35 -38.16 15.78
N ILE A 255 -0.42 -38.85 15.11
CA ILE A 255 -0.72 -39.81 14.04
C ILE A 255 -0.30 -41.20 14.55
N PRO A 256 -1.18 -42.21 14.58
CA PRO A 256 -0.87 -43.56 14.95
C PRO A 256 0.19 -44.15 14.01
N HIS A 257 1.39 -44.42 14.57
CA HIS A 257 2.51 -45.06 13.87
C HIS A 257 3.50 -45.62 14.88
N ASP A 258 4.26 -46.63 14.50
CA ASP A 258 5.28 -47.28 15.34
C ASP A 258 6.58 -46.46 15.48
N LYS A 259 6.77 -45.46 14.62
CA LYS A 259 7.88 -44.52 14.63
C LYS A 259 7.38 -43.09 14.73
N GLY A 260 8.17 -42.21 15.35
CA GLY A 260 7.97 -40.77 15.34
C GLY A 260 9.22 -40.02 14.90
N LEU A 261 9.12 -38.71 14.73
CA LEU A 261 10.22 -37.88 14.26
C LEU A 261 11.20 -37.55 15.40
N LEU A 262 12.49 -37.60 15.10
CA LEU A 262 13.57 -37.22 16.00
C LEU A 262 13.81 -35.73 15.96
N GLY A 263 13.75 -35.05 17.09
CA GLY A 263 14.08 -33.63 17.23
C GLY A 263 14.04 -33.18 18.68
N HIS A 264 14.42 -31.93 18.95
CA HIS A 264 14.53 -31.36 20.29
C HIS A 264 13.13 -31.02 20.88
N SER A 265 12.22 -30.53 20.07
CA SER A 265 10.79 -30.29 20.39
C SER A 265 9.97 -31.57 20.20
N ASP A 266 8.68 -31.47 19.90
CA ASP A 266 7.85 -32.59 19.44
C ASP A 266 8.18 -33.02 18.00
N ALA A 267 9.15 -32.37 17.34
CA ALA A 267 9.65 -32.61 15.98
C ALA A 267 8.55 -32.58 14.90
N ASP A 268 7.61 -31.69 15.02
CA ASP A 268 6.55 -31.46 14.02
C ASP A 268 7.12 -30.77 12.78
N ALA A 269 7.59 -31.56 11.82
CA ALA A 269 8.20 -31.06 10.58
C ALA A 269 7.25 -30.17 9.76
N LEU A 270 5.92 -30.40 9.86
CA LEU A 270 4.96 -29.53 9.14
C LEU A 270 4.95 -28.13 9.74
N ILE A 271 4.85 -28.01 11.04
CA ILE A 271 4.85 -26.70 11.72
C ILE A 271 6.19 -25.99 11.54
N HIS A 272 7.32 -26.70 11.63
CA HIS A 272 8.64 -26.10 11.44
C HIS A 272 8.80 -25.52 10.03
N ALA A 273 8.43 -26.26 8.99
CA ALA A 273 8.44 -25.77 7.61
C ALA A 273 7.51 -24.56 7.42
N ILE A 274 6.34 -24.55 8.08
CA ILE A 274 5.42 -23.41 8.05
C ILE A 274 6.04 -22.18 8.70
N ILE A 275 6.67 -22.29 9.86
CA ILE A 275 7.34 -21.18 10.55
C ILE A 275 8.45 -20.60 9.68
N ASP A 276 9.29 -21.44 9.08
CA ASP A 276 10.35 -20.99 8.18
C ASP A 276 9.80 -20.27 6.93
N ALA A 277 8.71 -20.79 6.35
CA ALA A 277 8.03 -20.12 5.24
C ALA A 277 7.50 -18.73 5.65
N MET A 278 6.91 -18.61 6.85
CA MET A 278 6.41 -17.34 7.39
C MET A 278 7.56 -16.35 7.65
N PHE A 279 8.62 -16.81 8.27
CA PHE A 279 9.80 -15.98 8.56
C PHE A 279 10.51 -15.53 7.29
N SER A 280 10.70 -16.43 6.34
CA SER A 280 11.23 -16.10 5.01
C SER A 280 10.41 -15.02 4.31
N ALA A 281 9.08 -15.15 4.27
CA ALA A 281 8.19 -14.13 3.71
C ALA A 281 8.29 -12.78 4.45
N ALA A 282 8.48 -12.79 5.78
CA ALA A 282 8.62 -11.60 6.60
C ALA A 282 10.03 -10.96 6.52
N GLY A 283 10.99 -11.57 5.82
CA GLY A 283 12.40 -11.16 5.81
C GLY A 283 13.07 -11.34 7.16
N LEU A 284 12.68 -12.38 7.90
CA LEU A 284 13.28 -12.86 9.15
C LEU A 284 14.27 -13.99 8.87
N ARG A 285 15.02 -14.40 9.89
CA ARG A 285 15.88 -15.59 9.86
C ARG A 285 15.07 -16.84 10.15
N ASP A 286 15.70 -17.99 10.05
CA ASP A 286 15.15 -19.32 10.25
C ASP A 286 14.65 -19.59 11.69
N ILE A 287 13.88 -20.65 11.86
CA ILE A 287 13.31 -21.08 13.13
C ILE A 287 14.39 -21.32 14.19
N GLY A 288 15.53 -21.92 13.81
CA GLY A 288 16.65 -22.23 14.73
C GLY A 288 17.33 -20.99 15.31
N TYR A 289 17.24 -19.84 14.62
CA TYR A 289 17.74 -18.57 15.14
C TYR A 289 16.88 -18.01 16.28
N TYR A 290 15.55 -18.12 16.17
CA TYR A 290 14.63 -17.57 17.17
C TYR A 290 14.22 -18.56 18.26
N PHE A 291 14.26 -19.84 17.95
CA PHE A 291 13.88 -20.94 18.85
C PHE A 291 14.98 -21.99 18.85
N SER A 292 16.14 -21.61 19.42
CA SER A 292 17.35 -22.43 19.41
C SER A 292 17.14 -23.76 20.11
N ASP A 293 17.61 -24.86 19.49
CA ASP A 293 17.69 -26.20 20.05
C ASP A 293 18.64 -26.31 21.28
N LYS A 294 19.48 -25.29 21.51
CA LYS A 294 20.34 -25.17 22.68
C LYS A 294 19.66 -24.55 23.89
N ASP A 295 18.47 -23.97 23.72
CA ASP A 295 17.72 -23.36 24.82
C ASP A 295 16.83 -24.38 25.50
N PRO A 296 17.08 -24.74 26.80
CA PRO A 296 16.28 -25.70 27.54
C PRO A 296 14.77 -25.34 27.59
N ALA A 297 14.42 -24.09 27.38
CA ALA A 297 13.01 -23.61 27.36
C ALA A 297 12.20 -24.22 26.21
N TYR A 298 12.87 -24.79 25.21
CA TYR A 298 12.23 -25.40 24.03
C TYR A 298 12.34 -26.92 23.98
N GLU A 299 12.95 -27.53 24.99
CA GLU A 299 13.04 -28.99 25.08
C GLU A 299 11.66 -29.63 25.27
N GLY A 300 11.26 -30.50 24.35
CA GLY A 300 9.97 -31.18 24.37
C GLY A 300 8.74 -30.26 24.18
N ILE A 301 8.94 -28.99 23.83
CA ILE A 301 7.85 -28.07 23.62
C ILE A 301 6.99 -28.49 22.42
N SER A 302 5.68 -28.23 22.50
CA SER A 302 4.80 -28.38 21.34
C SER A 302 5.10 -27.31 20.28
N SER A 303 5.32 -27.75 19.03
CA SER A 303 5.55 -26.85 17.90
C SER A 303 4.36 -25.92 17.61
N VAL A 304 3.15 -26.27 18.06
CA VAL A 304 1.97 -25.37 18.01
C VAL A 304 2.24 -24.09 18.81
N ILE A 305 2.91 -24.17 19.97
CA ILE A 305 3.29 -22.99 20.77
C ILE A 305 4.36 -22.17 20.03
N LEU A 306 5.30 -22.83 19.33
CA LEU A 306 6.28 -22.13 18.50
C LEU A 306 5.59 -21.38 17.35
N LEU A 307 4.57 -21.98 16.72
CA LEU A 307 3.78 -21.35 15.68
C LEU A 307 2.99 -20.13 16.21
N GLU A 308 2.44 -20.22 17.43
CA GLU A 308 1.77 -19.07 18.08
C GLU A 308 2.74 -17.91 18.31
N LYS A 309 3.95 -18.20 18.81
CA LYS A 309 5.01 -17.18 18.97
C LYS A 309 5.44 -16.59 17.63
N ALA A 310 5.67 -17.41 16.60
CA ALA A 310 6.03 -16.97 15.26
C ALA A 310 4.95 -16.10 14.64
N THR A 311 3.68 -16.49 14.79
CA THR A 311 2.52 -15.68 14.33
C THR A 311 2.50 -14.32 15.00
N LYS A 312 2.78 -14.22 16.30
CA LYS A 312 2.90 -12.94 17.01
C LYS A 312 4.04 -12.10 16.43
N MET A 313 5.21 -12.69 16.20
CA MET A 313 6.39 -11.97 15.67
C MET A 313 6.11 -11.36 14.29
N ILE A 314 5.46 -12.08 13.36
CA ILE A 314 5.14 -11.52 12.05
C ILE A 314 4.06 -10.43 12.14
N ARG A 315 3.11 -10.54 13.09
CA ARG A 315 2.12 -9.49 13.37
C ARG A 315 2.76 -8.22 13.90
N GLU A 316 3.73 -8.33 14.81
CA GLU A 316 4.52 -7.19 15.32
C GLU A 316 5.32 -6.49 14.21
N LYS A 317 5.72 -7.22 13.17
CA LYS A 317 6.29 -6.66 11.94
C LYS A 317 5.26 -6.07 10.96
N GLY A 318 3.97 -6.11 11.31
CA GLY A 318 2.90 -5.54 10.50
C GLY A 318 2.40 -6.49 9.40
N PHE A 319 2.59 -7.80 9.52
CA PHE A 319 2.13 -8.79 8.55
C PHE A 319 1.17 -9.82 9.14
N VAL A 320 0.34 -10.40 8.29
CA VAL A 320 -0.50 -11.56 8.59
C VAL A 320 -0.40 -12.58 7.46
N VAL A 321 -0.64 -13.84 7.77
CA VAL A 321 -0.69 -14.89 6.75
C VAL A 321 -1.97 -14.71 5.92
N TYR A 322 -1.81 -14.74 4.60
CA TYR A 322 -2.93 -14.71 3.66
C TYR A 322 -3.27 -16.10 3.15
N ASN A 323 -2.25 -16.87 2.73
CA ASN A 323 -2.39 -18.22 2.20
C ASN A 323 -1.18 -19.07 2.58
N LEU A 324 -1.43 -20.36 2.79
CA LEU A 324 -0.41 -21.36 3.10
C LEU A 324 -0.60 -22.59 2.21
N SER A 325 0.49 -23.12 1.65
CA SER A 325 0.51 -24.38 0.94
C SER A 325 1.68 -25.23 1.48
N ALA A 326 1.42 -26.49 1.81
CA ALA A 326 2.44 -27.42 2.27
C ALA A 326 2.33 -28.78 1.58
N VAL A 327 3.47 -29.39 1.32
CA VAL A 327 3.60 -30.75 0.78
C VAL A 327 4.34 -31.59 1.81
N ILE A 328 3.71 -32.64 2.32
CA ILE A 328 4.32 -33.64 3.22
C ILE A 328 4.75 -34.84 2.38
N MET A 329 6.04 -35.13 2.39
CA MET A 329 6.64 -36.24 1.69
C MET A 329 6.92 -37.37 2.70
N ALA A 330 6.10 -38.41 2.65
CA ALA A 330 6.20 -39.57 3.56
C ALA A 330 5.75 -40.86 2.87
N GLU A 331 6.51 -41.94 2.98
CA GLU A 331 6.11 -43.24 2.43
C GLU A 331 5.02 -43.87 3.29
N LYS A 332 5.17 -43.82 4.62
CA LYS A 332 4.21 -44.21 5.64
C LYS A 332 4.25 -43.28 6.84
N PRO A 333 3.10 -43.19 7.61
CA PRO A 333 1.77 -43.78 7.36
C PRO A 333 0.98 -43.01 6.29
N LYS A 334 -0.23 -43.48 5.95
CA LYS A 334 -1.16 -42.67 5.10
C LYS A 334 -1.66 -41.47 5.88
N LEU A 335 -1.30 -40.28 5.43
CA LEU A 335 -1.53 -39.01 6.15
C LEU A 335 -2.86 -38.32 5.79
N ASN A 336 -3.45 -38.60 4.62
CA ASN A 336 -4.68 -37.95 4.14
C ASN A 336 -5.84 -37.93 5.16
N PRO A 337 -6.10 -38.98 5.96
CA PRO A 337 -7.18 -38.95 6.97
C PRO A 337 -6.96 -37.91 8.07
N PHE A 338 -5.73 -37.48 8.31
CA PHE A 338 -5.35 -36.55 9.38
C PHE A 338 -5.25 -35.09 8.88
N VAL A 339 -5.22 -34.85 7.57
CA VAL A 339 -5.11 -33.51 6.98
C VAL A 339 -6.19 -32.54 7.49
N PRO A 340 -7.48 -32.91 7.64
CA PRO A 340 -8.46 -31.98 8.20
C PRO A 340 -8.11 -31.49 9.62
N SER A 341 -7.60 -32.36 10.49
CA SER A 341 -7.21 -32.00 11.85
C SER A 341 -5.97 -31.07 11.85
N MET A 342 -4.96 -31.36 11.00
CA MET A 342 -3.79 -30.51 10.82
C MET A 342 -4.20 -29.09 10.34
N LYS A 343 -5.05 -29.02 9.31
CA LYS A 343 -5.58 -27.73 8.79
C LYS A 343 -6.29 -26.93 9.87
N LYS A 344 -7.17 -27.58 10.63
CA LYS A 344 -7.92 -26.94 11.72
C LYS A 344 -7.00 -26.35 12.78
N THR A 345 -5.97 -27.08 13.20
CA THR A 345 -4.99 -26.61 14.20
C THR A 345 -4.20 -25.41 13.68
N VAL A 346 -3.66 -25.52 12.47
CA VAL A 346 -2.86 -24.46 11.83
C VAL A 346 -3.72 -23.21 11.58
N ALA A 347 -4.94 -23.38 11.03
CA ALA A 347 -5.87 -22.27 10.77
C ALA A 347 -6.20 -21.47 12.03
N ARG A 348 -6.48 -22.18 13.13
CA ARG A 348 -6.78 -21.57 14.45
C ARG A 348 -5.62 -20.70 14.92
N VAL A 349 -4.38 -21.17 14.81
CA VAL A 349 -3.19 -20.43 15.30
C VAL A 349 -2.89 -19.23 14.40
N LEU A 350 -2.94 -19.41 13.09
CA LEU A 350 -2.67 -18.33 12.13
C LEU A 350 -3.79 -17.28 12.10
N GLY A 351 -5.01 -17.65 12.50
CA GLY A 351 -6.19 -16.78 12.45
C GLY A 351 -6.72 -16.60 11.03
N ILE A 352 -6.65 -17.63 10.18
CA ILE A 352 -7.13 -17.64 8.80
C ILE A 352 -8.15 -18.76 8.56
N SER A 353 -8.91 -18.69 7.47
CA SER A 353 -9.83 -19.78 7.06
C SER A 353 -9.05 -21.04 6.70
N GLU A 354 -9.61 -22.21 7.01
CA GLU A 354 -9.09 -23.51 6.55
C GLU A 354 -9.02 -23.60 5.02
N ASP A 355 -9.84 -22.85 4.29
CA ASP A 355 -9.83 -22.78 2.83
C ASP A 355 -8.57 -22.10 2.28
N ASN A 356 -7.90 -21.28 3.09
CA ASN A 356 -6.64 -20.62 2.74
C ASN A 356 -5.40 -21.51 3.03
N ILE A 357 -5.61 -22.78 3.47
CA ILE A 357 -4.54 -23.71 3.77
C ILE A 357 -4.65 -24.93 2.86
N GLY A 358 -3.65 -25.15 2.03
CA GLY A 358 -3.45 -26.36 1.25
C GLY A 358 -2.45 -27.29 1.94
N ILE A 359 -2.83 -28.52 2.28
CA ILE A 359 -1.89 -29.57 2.72
C ILE A 359 -2.09 -30.76 1.80
N THR A 360 -1.02 -31.14 1.11
CA THR A 360 -0.96 -32.32 0.25
C THR A 360 0.05 -33.32 0.80
N CYS A 361 -0.19 -34.59 0.57
CA CYS A 361 0.68 -35.67 1.01
C CYS A 361 1.08 -36.51 -0.20
N THR A 362 2.37 -36.81 -0.31
CA THR A 362 2.91 -37.62 -1.42
C THR A 362 3.92 -38.63 -0.91
N THR A 363 4.04 -39.73 -1.62
CA THR A 363 5.16 -40.70 -1.44
C THR A 363 6.34 -40.27 -2.32
N SER A 364 7.46 -40.95 -2.15
CA SER A 364 8.60 -40.83 -3.06
C SER A 364 8.80 -42.08 -3.95
N GLU A 365 7.74 -42.87 -4.10
CA GLU A 365 7.73 -44.09 -4.94
C GLU A 365 8.90 -45.06 -4.59
N LYS A 366 9.16 -45.21 -3.30
CA LYS A 366 10.26 -46.05 -2.73
C LYS A 366 11.67 -45.56 -3.07
N VAL A 367 11.82 -44.32 -3.55
CA VAL A 367 13.11 -43.70 -3.88
C VAL A 367 13.65 -42.89 -2.71
N GLY A 368 14.95 -42.99 -2.49
CA GLY A 368 15.66 -42.20 -1.48
C GLY A 368 15.32 -42.57 -0.02
N PHE A 369 15.66 -41.68 0.91
CA PHE A 369 15.47 -41.89 2.35
C PHE A 369 13.98 -41.90 2.75
N ILE A 370 13.14 -41.12 2.07
CA ILE A 370 11.68 -41.13 2.29
C ILE A 370 11.11 -42.47 1.89
N GLY A 371 11.47 -42.98 0.70
CA GLY A 371 10.98 -44.25 0.20
C GLY A 371 11.44 -45.46 1.01
N LYS A 372 12.54 -45.30 1.78
CA LYS A 372 13.02 -46.30 2.74
C LYS A 372 12.43 -46.17 4.14
N GLU A 373 11.48 -45.22 4.35
CA GLU A 373 10.89 -44.92 5.66
C GLU A 373 11.93 -44.52 6.71
N GLU A 374 12.99 -43.79 6.28
CA GLU A 374 14.06 -43.27 7.15
C GLU A 374 13.73 -41.87 7.69
N GLY A 375 12.82 -41.14 7.06
CA GLY A 375 12.42 -39.78 7.46
C GLY A 375 11.17 -39.28 6.77
N ILE A 376 10.69 -38.12 7.24
CA ILE A 376 9.62 -37.35 6.63
C ILE A 376 10.17 -35.96 6.30
N ALA A 377 9.91 -35.45 5.09
CA ALA A 377 10.25 -34.12 4.69
C ALA A 377 8.99 -33.31 4.39
N VAL A 378 9.06 -32.00 4.64
CA VAL A 378 7.97 -31.06 4.37
C VAL A 378 8.53 -29.84 3.67
N SER A 379 7.82 -29.40 2.61
CA SER A 379 8.03 -28.11 1.99
C SER A 379 6.78 -27.26 2.17
N ALA A 380 6.94 -26.02 2.59
CA ALA A 380 5.84 -25.09 2.78
C ALA A 380 6.10 -23.77 2.02
N ILE A 381 5.04 -23.19 1.49
CA ILE A 381 5.04 -21.84 0.90
C ILE A 381 3.98 -21.02 1.63
N CYS A 382 4.36 -19.86 2.09
CA CYS A 382 3.48 -18.94 2.78
C CYS A 382 3.43 -17.59 2.03
N SER A 383 2.25 -17.03 1.86
CA SER A 383 2.09 -15.64 1.45
C SER A 383 1.61 -14.79 2.63
N LEU A 384 2.25 -13.62 2.78
CA LEU A 384 1.90 -12.63 3.78
C LEU A 384 1.31 -11.39 3.11
N MET A 385 0.40 -10.74 3.83
CA MET A 385 -0.12 -9.42 3.50
C MET A 385 0.08 -8.47 4.69
N ALA A 386 -0.05 -7.17 4.46
CA ALA A 386 0.03 -6.19 5.55
C ALA A 386 -1.14 -6.37 6.52
N ALA A 387 -0.87 -6.32 7.83
CA ALA A 387 -1.88 -6.54 8.88
C ALA A 387 -3.02 -5.50 8.88
N ASN A 388 -2.76 -4.30 8.37
CA ASN A 388 -3.73 -3.23 8.17
C ASN A 388 -4.49 -3.36 6.82
N ALA A 389 -4.31 -4.48 6.14
CA ALA A 389 -5.01 -4.84 4.92
C ALA A 389 -6.27 -5.72 5.18
N LEU A 390 -6.48 -6.11 6.44
CA LEU A 390 -7.67 -6.74 6.97
C LEU A 390 -8.37 -5.73 7.90
#